data_4a544cf5d0ea8f662ea8452e9d74f3f4
#
_entry.id   4a544cf5d0ea8f662ea8452e9d74f3f4
#
_cell.length_a   1.000
_cell.length_b   1.000
_cell.length_c   1.000
_cell.angle_alpha   90.00
_cell.angle_beta   90.00
_cell.angle_gamma   90.00
#
_symmetry.space_group_name_H-M   'P 1'
#
loop_
_entity.id
_entity.type
_entity.pdbx_description
1 polymer ?
#
loop_
_entity_poly.entity_id
_entity_poly.type
_entity_poly.pdbx_seq_one_letter_code
_entity_poly.pdbx_strand_id
1 'polypeptide(L)'
;LYSAQYRAVTPRDYEAIIGTIFPQTESVAVIGGEELDPPQFGKVQISIKPKNGTFVSDFDKSQIKNKLKSYAIAGINSEIVDLKILYVEVNSTVYYNPSQVASAVDLRSSVVNALTQYSENVELNKFGGRFKYSKVSTLIDRIDNGITSNITKIIIRRDMKALLNQFAQYELCFGNRFNINPAGYNIKSTGFTLTGDTKIAYFTDVPNKNAAGDLDGSMKGTISVVTKNNKNQE
;
A
#
# COMPACT_ATOMS: atom_id res chain seq x y z
N LEU A 1 28.38 8.26 8.71
CA LEU A 1 28.69 9.60 8.14
C LEU A 1 30.13 10.01 8.37
N TYR A 2 30.65 9.91 9.60
CA TYR A 2 32.04 10.33 9.89
C TYR A 2 33.08 9.50 9.11
N SER A 3 32.92 8.18 9.05
CA SER A 3 33.81 7.28 8.29
C SER A 3 33.74 7.50 6.77
N ALA A 4 32.63 7.98 6.25
CA ALA A 4 32.42 8.31 4.85
C ALA A 4 32.76 9.78 4.49
N GLN A 5 33.42 10.52 5.40
CA GLN A 5 33.77 11.94 5.20
C GLN A 5 32.57 12.80 4.77
N TYR A 6 31.42 12.59 5.38
CA TYR A 6 30.15 13.25 5.06
C TYR A 6 29.64 13.02 3.64
N ARG A 7 30.06 11.95 2.96
CA ARG A 7 29.56 11.55 1.63
C ARG A 7 28.50 10.47 1.79
N ALA A 8 27.50 10.49 0.92
CA ALA A 8 26.48 9.43 0.82
C ALA A 8 27.03 8.27 0.00
N VAL A 9 27.49 7.21 0.64
CA VAL A 9 28.07 6.01 0.01
C VAL A 9 27.12 4.83 0.12
N THR A 10 26.50 4.65 1.27
CA THR A 10 25.59 3.53 1.54
C THR A 10 24.14 4.02 1.67
N PRO A 11 23.12 3.15 1.50
CA PRO A 11 21.74 3.51 1.76
C PRO A 11 21.51 4.18 3.11
N ARG A 12 22.18 3.71 4.16
CA ARG A 12 22.10 4.30 5.51
C ARG A 12 22.68 5.72 5.60
N ASP A 13 23.71 6.03 4.80
CA ASP A 13 24.23 7.39 4.74
C ASP A 13 23.20 8.34 4.13
N TYR A 14 22.53 7.92 3.06
CA TYR A 14 21.44 8.68 2.45
C TYR A 14 20.28 8.90 3.43
N GLU A 15 19.85 7.86 4.17
CA GLU A 15 18.81 7.96 5.19
C GLU A 15 19.17 8.99 6.25
N ALA A 16 20.39 8.93 6.79
CA ALA A 16 20.88 9.86 7.82
C ALA A 16 20.98 11.31 7.31
N ILE A 17 21.49 11.50 6.09
CA ILE A 17 21.61 12.80 5.46
C ILE A 17 20.23 13.41 5.18
N ILE A 18 19.29 12.62 4.64
CA ILE A 18 17.93 13.07 4.36
C ILE A 18 17.22 13.48 5.65
N GLY A 19 17.34 12.70 6.73
CA GLY A 19 16.81 13.07 8.04
C GLY A 19 17.33 14.41 8.55
N THR A 20 18.59 14.76 8.23
CA THR A 20 19.17 16.06 8.56
C THR A 20 18.71 17.19 7.65
N ILE A 21 18.63 16.93 6.33
CA ILE A 21 18.22 17.92 5.32
C ILE A 21 16.73 18.25 5.42
N PHE A 22 15.90 17.22 5.71
CA PHE A 22 14.46 17.31 5.77
C PHE A 22 13.95 16.66 7.08
N PRO A 23 13.95 17.39 8.21
CA PRO A 23 13.57 16.85 9.53
C PRO A 23 12.13 16.35 9.63
N GLN A 24 11.29 16.73 8.66
CA GLN A 24 9.90 16.26 8.56
C GLN A 24 9.79 14.82 8.00
N THR A 25 10.90 14.14 7.78
CA THR A 25 10.94 12.75 7.35
C THR A 25 10.56 11.82 8.50
N GLU A 26 9.62 10.92 8.24
CA GLU A 26 9.28 9.80 9.14
C GLU A 26 10.15 8.58 8.82
N SER A 27 10.27 8.26 7.53
CA SER A 27 11.01 7.10 7.04
C SER A 27 11.54 7.34 5.64
N VAL A 28 12.68 6.74 5.33
CA VAL A 28 13.32 6.79 4.00
C VAL A 28 13.60 5.37 3.53
N ALA A 29 13.40 5.10 2.27
CA ALA A 29 13.93 3.92 1.61
C ALA A 29 14.86 4.34 0.48
N VAL A 30 15.99 3.68 0.39
CA VAL A 30 17.01 3.94 -0.62
C VAL A 30 17.34 2.63 -1.32
N ILE A 31 17.22 2.63 -2.64
CA ILE A 31 17.47 1.48 -3.50
C ILE A 31 18.55 1.86 -4.50
N GLY A 32 19.59 1.03 -4.62
CA GLY A 32 20.62 1.18 -5.64
C GLY A 32 20.05 0.91 -7.03
N GLY A 33 20.57 1.57 -8.04
CA GLY A 33 20.10 1.41 -9.41
C GLY A 33 20.31 -0.01 -9.96
N GLU A 34 21.23 -0.77 -9.40
CA GLU A 34 21.45 -2.18 -9.73
C GLU A 34 20.30 -3.09 -9.28
N GLU A 35 19.54 -2.69 -8.27
CA GLU A 35 18.38 -3.43 -7.74
C GLU A 35 17.08 -3.10 -8.49
N LEU A 36 17.10 -2.14 -9.40
CA LEU A 36 15.93 -1.77 -10.19
C LEU A 36 15.70 -2.75 -11.34
N ASP A 37 14.47 -2.90 -11.77
CA ASP A 37 14.10 -3.66 -12.95
C ASP A 37 13.47 -2.72 -14.02
N PRO A 38 14.14 -2.47 -15.18
CA PRO A 38 15.49 -2.87 -15.54
C PRO A 38 16.56 -2.13 -14.72
N PRO A 39 17.76 -2.75 -14.50
CA PRO A 39 18.86 -2.12 -13.77
C PRO A 39 19.32 -0.80 -14.38
N GLN A 40 19.55 0.22 -13.54
CA GLN A 40 19.98 1.57 -13.94
C GLN A 40 21.22 1.98 -13.17
N PHE A 41 22.40 1.59 -13.68
CA PHE A 41 23.66 1.90 -13.02
C PHE A 41 23.91 3.41 -12.91
N GLY A 42 24.57 3.84 -11.83
CA GLY A 42 24.84 5.25 -11.55
C GLY A 42 23.64 6.04 -11.03
N LYS A 43 22.53 5.36 -10.73
CA LYS A 43 21.35 5.95 -10.08
C LYS A 43 21.15 5.41 -8.67
N VAL A 44 20.58 6.26 -7.82
CA VAL A 44 20.04 5.87 -6.51
C VAL A 44 18.61 6.39 -6.43
N GLN A 45 17.67 5.49 -6.21
CA GLN A 45 16.27 5.82 -6.06
C GLN A 45 15.93 5.99 -4.57
N ILE A 46 15.33 7.11 -4.25
CA ILE A 46 15.04 7.51 -2.87
C ILE A 46 13.53 7.73 -2.74
N SER A 47 12.91 7.02 -1.81
CA SER A 47 11.51 7.22 -1.43
C SER A 47 11.44 7.78 -0.02
N ILE A 48 10.74 8.91 0.16
CA ILE A 48 10.65 9.61 1.44
C ILE A 48 9.20 9.61 1.92
N LYS A 49 8.97 9.10 3.14
CA LYS A 49 7.70 9.24 3.83
C LYS A 49 7.77 10.43 4.76
N PRO A 50 6.97 11.50 4.57
CA PRO A 50 6.91 12.61 5.50
C PRO A 50 6.11 12.22 6.76
N LYS A 51 6.37 12.91 7.88
CA LYS A 51 5.61 12.75 9.12
C LYS A 51 4.14 13.16 8.96
N ASN A 52 3.90 14.19 8.15
CA ASN A 52 2.58 14.67 7.84
C ASN A 52 2.32 14.52 6.33
N GLY A 53 1.19 13.89 5.99
CA GLY A 53 0.80 13.66 4.59
C GLY A 53 1.34 12.37 3.99
N THR A 54 1.03 12.16 2.73
CA THR A 54 1.32 10.92 1.99
C THR A 54 2.40 11.08 0.92
N PHE A 55 2.80 12.30 0.59
CA PHE A 55 3.82 12.59 -0.43
C PHE A 55 4.61 13.85 -0.07
N VAL A 56 5.81 13.95 -0.62
CA VAL A 56 6.66 15.14 -0.55
C VAL A 56 6.34 16.01 -1.77
N SER A 57 6.18 17.32 -1.57
CA SER A 57 5.91 18.24 -2.68
C SER A 57 7.06 18.27 -3.70
N ASP A 58 6.77 18.59 -4.95
CA ASP A 58 7.81 18.66 -6.00
C ASP A 58 8.84 19.76 -5.70
N PHE A 59 8.42 20.81 -5.00
CA PHE A 59 9.31 21.86 -4.51
C PHE A 59 10.28 21.30 -3.47
N ASP A 60 9.78 20.58 -2.46
CA ASP A 60 10.63 19.97 -1.43
C ASP A 60 11.55 18.91 -2.01
N LYS A 61 11.07 18.07 -2.95
CA LYS A 61 11.91 17.11 -3.68
C LYS A 61 13.09 17.79 -4.37
N SER A 62 12.83 18.93 -5.02
CA SER A 62 13.86 19.73 -5.69
C SER A 62 14.88 20.31 -4.70
N GLN A 63 14.40 20.81 -3.56
CA GLN A 63 15.26 21.30 -2.48
C GLN A 63 16.14 20.21 -1.88
N ILE A 64 15.56 19.05 -1.58
CA ILE A 64 16.28 17.89 -1.04
C ILE A 64 17.31 17.42 -2.05
N LYS A 65 16.94 17.29 -3.33
CA LYS A 65 17.85 16.88 -4.40
C LYS A 65 19.04 17.83 -4.56
N ASN A 66 18.81 19.14 -4.48
CA ASN A 66 19.87 20.14 -4.56
C ASN A 66 20.83 20.06 -3.37
N LYS A 67 20.32 19.88 -2.15
CA LYS A 67 21.15 19.70 -0.96
C LYS A 67 21.92 18.37 -0.99
N LEU A 68 21.30 17.29 -1.49
CA LEU A 68 21.97 15.99 -1.63
C LEU A 68 23.16 16.01 -2.57
N LYS A 69 23.19 16.90 -3.59
CA LYS A 69 24.34 17.04 -4.49
C LYS A 69 25.65 17.32 -3.77
N SER A 70 25.61 18.04 -2.64
CA SER A 70 26.82 18.34 -1.86
C SER A 70 27.38 17.12 -1.10
N TYR A 71 26.59 16.08 -0.95
CA TYR A 71 26.94 14.82 -0.29
C TYR A 71 27.14 13.67 -1.27
N ALA A 72 26.74 13.85 -2.53
CA ALA A 72 26.79 12.79 -3.55
C ALA A 72 28.24 12.50 -4.00
N ILE A 73 28.48 11.23 -4.30
CA ILE A 73 29.70 10.81 -5.00
C ILE A 73 29.58 11.18 -6.48
N ALA A 74 30.69 11.58 -7.10
CA ALA A 74 30.70 11.86 -8.53
C ALA A 74 30.22 10.64 -9.34
N GLY A 75 29.34 10.87 -10.30
CA GLY A 75 28.79 9.83 -11.16
C GLY A 75 27.52 9.15 -10.62
N ILE A 76 27.08 9.46 -9.38
CA ILE A 76 25.83 8.94 -8.84
C ILE A 76 24.75 10.03 -8.87
N ASN A 77 23.65 9.71 -9.54
CA ASN A 77 22.48 10.58 -9.63
C ASN A 77 21.38 10.08 -8.67
N SER A 78 21.01 10.91 -7.71
CA SER A 78 19.88 10.61 -6.82
C SER A 78 18.56 11.08 -7.43
N GLU A 79 17.59 10.18 -7.46
CA GLU A 79 16.23 10.42 -7.93
C GLU A 79 15.25 10.21 -6.77
N ILE A 80 14.40 11.22 -6.50
CA ILE A 80 13.37 11.11 -5.47
C ILE A 80 12.07 10.70 -6.14
N VAL A 81 11.56 9.53 -5.76
CA VAL A 81 10.33 8.95 -6.30
C VAL A 81 9.22 8.96 -5.26
N ASP A 82 7.98 8.98 -5.76
CA ASP A 82 6.82 8.91 -4.90
C ASP A 82 6.65 7.52 -4.27
N LEU A 83 6.05 7.52 -3.10
CA LEU A 83 5.76 6.30 -2.35
C LEU A 83 4.74 5.44 -3.10
N LYS A 84 5.04 4.16 -3.19
CA LYS A 84 4.05 3.15 -3.57
C LYS A 84 3.34 2.65 -2.30
N ILE A 85 2.32 3.37 -1.84
CA ILE A 85 1.58 3.03 -0.60
C ILE A 85 0.66 1.85 -0.84
N LEU A 86 0.65 0.90 0.08
CA LEU A 86 -0.29 -0.20 0.15
C LEU A 86 -1.25 0.07 1.30
N TYR A 87 -2.52 0.28 1.00
CA TYR A 87 -3.54 0.48 2.02
C TYR A 87 -4.14 -0.87 2.42
N VAL A 88 -4.31 -1.07 3.70
CA VAL A 88 -4.99 -2.24 4.26
C VAL A 88 -6.28 -1.77 4.91
N GLU A 89 -7.41 -2.15 4.31
CA GLU A 89 -8.73 -1.85 4.82
C GLU A 89 -9.25 -3.03 5.65
N VAL A 90 -9.71 -2.75 6.85
CA VAL A 90 -10.22 -3.75 7.78
C VAL A 90 -11.73 -3.61 7.89
N ASN A 91 -12.45 -4.67 7.54
CA ASN A 91 -13.88 -4.77 7.73
C ASN A 91 -14.15 -5.93 8.70
N SER A 92 -14.63 -5.62 9.90
CA SER A 92 -14.82 -6.60 10.95
C SER A 92 -16.24 -6.58 11.50
N THR A 93 -16.84 -7.75 11.58
CA THR A 93 -18.09 -7.99 12.30
C THR A 93 -17.76 -8.62 13.64
N VAL A 94 -18.09 -7.92 14.72
CA VAL A 94 -17.80 -8.34 16.10
C VAL A 94 -19.07 -8.87 16.75
N TYR A 95 -19.02 -10.10 17.26
CA TYR A 95 -20.07 -10.73 18.03
C TYR A 95 -19.77 -10.62 19.51
N TYR A 96 -20.75 -10.24 20.31
CA TYR A 96 -20.58 -10.02 21.74
C TYR A 96 -21.78 -10.53 22.54
N ASN A 97 -21.56 -10.80 23.82
CA ASN A 97 -22.61 -11.18 24.77
C ASN A 97 -23.26 -9.92 25.38
N PRO A 98 -24.54 -9.64 25.11
CA PRO A 98 -25.22 -8.45 25.64
C PRO A 98 -25.30 -8.39 27.17
N SER A 99 -25.17 -9.53 27.85
CA SER A 99 -25.18 -9.58 29.31
C SER A 99 -23.87 -9.16 29.96
N GLN A 100 -22.78 -9.13 29.16
CA GLN A 100 -21.43 -8.78 29.65
C GLN A 100 -20.99 -7.39 29.18
N VAL A 101 -21.58 -6.89 28.09
CA VAL A 101 -21.27 -5.60 27.50
C VAL A 101 -22.35 -4.59 27.84
N ALA A 102 -22.01 -3.54 28.55
CA ALA A 102 -22.96 -2.53 28.99
C ALA A 102 -23.53 -1.69 27.81
N SER A 103 -22.73 -1.42 26.80
CA SER A 103 -23.10 -0.58 25.66
C SER A 103 -22.41 -1.05 24.38
N ALA A 104 -23.21 -1.38 23.34
CA ALA A 104 -22.72 -1.72 22.01
C ALA A 104 -21.99 -0.55 21.34
N VAL A 105 -22.42 0.68 21.61
CA VAL A 105 -21.82 1.91 21.05
C VAL A 105 -20.43 2.12 21.61
N ASP A 106 -20.27 1.94 22.93
CA ASP A 106 -18.97 2.11 23.60
C ASP A 106 -18.00 0.99 23.19
N LEU A 107 -18.50 -0.24 23.07
CA LEU A 107 -17.70 -1.35 22.55
C LEU A 107 -17.20 -1.06 21.13
N ARG A 108 -18.08 -0.59 20.24
CA ARG A 108 -17.69 -0.20 18.89
C ARG A 108 -16.63 0.90 18.90
N SER A 109 -16.80 1.93 19.73
CA SER A 109 -15.86 3.03 19.84
C SER A 109 -14.50 2.54 20.35
N SER A 110 -14.49 1.63 21.31
CA SER A 110 -13.25 1.02 21.84
C SER A 110 -12.52 0.20 20.76
N VAL A 111 -13.26 -0.59 19.95
CA VAL A 111 -12.69 -1.34 18.83
C VAL A 111 -12.10 -0.40 17.78
N VAL A 112 -12.82 0.64 17.39
CA VAL A 112 -12.34 1.63 16.41
C VAL A 112 -11.10 2.33 16.92
N ASN A 113 -11.09 2.79 18.17
CA ASN A 113 -9.94 3.47 18.78
C ASN A 113 -8.70 2.54 18.83
N ALA A 114 -8.87 1.29 19.22
CA ALA A 114 -7.77 0.33 19.26
C ALA A 114 -7.20 0.03 17.87
N LEU A 115 -8.04 -0.10 16.85
CA LEU A 115 -7.61 -0.26 15.46
C LEU A 115 -6.92 1.00 14.92
N THR A 116 -7.40 2.18 15.28
CA THR A 116 -6.78 3.46 14.91
C THR A 116 -5.39 3.56 15.52
N GLN A 117 -5.23 3.30 16.82
CA GLN A 117 -3.93 3.27 17.48
C GLN A 117 -2.97 2.24 16.85
N TYR A 118 -3.50 1.06 16.48
CA TYR A 118 -2.70 0.06 15.77
C TYR A 118 -2.25 0.56 14.39
N SER A 119 -3.12 1.27 13.66
CA SER A 119 -2.80 1.82 12.34
C SER A 119 -1.72 2.92 12.39
N GLU A 120 -1.65 3.66 13.50
CA GLU A 120 -0.66 4.71 13.74
C GLU A 120 0.70 4.18 14.25
N ASN A 121 0.80 2.87 14.45
CA ASN A 121 2.04 2.26 14.95
C ASN A 121 3.19 2.48 13.94
N VAL A 122 4.29 3.03 14.45
CA VAL A 122 5.51 3.33 13.66
C VAL A 122 6.05 2.09 12.95
N GLU A 123 5.99 0.90 13.59
CA GLU A 123 6.46 -0.36 13.01
C GLU A 123 5.64 -0.77 11.76
N LEU A 124 4.36 -0.44 11.72
CA LEU A 124 3.49 -0.71 10.58
C LEU A 124 3.71 0.30 9.44
N ASN A 125 3.96 1.56 9.82
CA ASN A 125 4.02 2.69 8.91
C ASN A 125 5.41 2.98 8.33
N LYS A 126 6.46 2.26 8.74
CA LYS A 126 7.79 2.39 8.15
C LYS A 126 7.93 1.54 6.89
N PHE A 127 8.95 1.84 6.09
CA PHE A 127 9.33 0.98 4.96
C PHE A 127 9.61 -0.44 5.45
N GLY A 128 9.09 -1.45 4.72
CA GLY A 128 9.18 -2.84 5.10
C GLY A 128 8.30 -3.23 6.30
N GLY A 129 7.40 -2.36 6.76
CA GLY A 129 6.39 -2.66 7.76
C GLY A 129 5.54 -3.86 7.34
N ARG A 130 5.25 -4.77 8.27
CA ARG A 130 4.49 -5.99 7.98
C ARG A 130 3.15 -5.98 8.70
N PHE A 131 2.09 -5.99 7.92
CA PHE A 131 0.76 -6.24 8.42
C PHE A 131 0.58 -7.73 8.77
N LYS A 132 -0.03 -8.03 9.93
CA LYS A 132 -0.37 -9.40 10.35
C LYS A 132 -1.85 -9.47 10.67
N TYR A 133 -2.59 -10.28 9.92
CA TYR A 133 -4.02 -10.53 10.14
C TYR A 133 -4.32 -11.01 11.55
N SER A 134 -3.58 -12.00 12.03
CA SER A 134 -3.77 -12.56 13.38
C SER A 134 -3.63 -11.52 14.49
N LYS A 135 -2.76 -10.52 14.30
CA LYS A 135 -2.57 -9.45 15.27
C LYS A 135 -3.79 -8.56 15.37
N VAL A 136 -4.44 -8.26 14.26
CA VAL A 136 -5.68 -7.47 14.22
C VAL A 136 -6.83 -8.24 14.86
N SER A 137 -7.02 -9.50 14.48
CA SER A 137 -8.08 -10.36 15.07
C SER A 137 -7.90 -10.48 16.59
N THR A 138 -6.69 -10.78 17.06
CA THR A 138 -6.38 -10.87 18.50
C THR A 138 -6.56 -9.53 19.21
N LEU A 139 -6.24 -8.41 18.55
CA LEU A 139 -6.46 -7.07 19.13
C LEU A 139 -7.95 -6.86 19.41
N ILE A 140 -8.82 -7.18 18.45
CA ILE A 140 -10.28 -7.04 18.59
C ILE A 140 -10.79 -7.92 19.74
N ASP A 141 -10.39 -9.20 19.77
CA ASP A 141 -10.87 -10.16 20.78
C ASP A 141 -10.47 -9.77 22.22
N ARG A 142 -9.38 -9.03 22.39
CA ARG A 142 -8.85 -8.62 23.70
C ARG A 142 -9.40 -7.31 24.24
N ILE A 143 -10.23 -6.59 23.48
CA ILE A 143 -10.74 -5.29 23.89
C ILE A 143 -11.73 -5.43 25.04
N ASP A 144 -12.58 -6.45 24.99
CA ASP A 144 -13.57 -6.71 26.02
C ASP A 144 -13.80 -8.22 26.15
N ASN A 145 -13.95 -8.69 27.38
CA ASN A 145 -14.23 -10.11 27.67
C ASN A 145 -15.61 -10.56 27.20
N GLY A 146 -16.51 -9.64 26.95
CA GLY A 146 -17.82 -9.90 26.38
C GLY A 146 -17.81 -10.17 24.88
N ILE A 147 -16.70 -9.96 24.18
CA ILE A 147 -16.56 -10.33 22.77
C ILE A 147 -16.43 -11.84 22.66
N THR A 148 -17.34 -12.45 21.92
CA THR A 148 -17.37 -13.91 21.74
C THR A 148 -16.60 -14.37 20.51
N SER A 149 -16.62 -13.56 19.44
CA SER A 149 -15.85 -13.83 18.20
C SER A 149 -15.81 -12.59 17.31
N ASN A 150 -14.89 -12.58 16.35
CA ASN A 150 -14.88 -11.62 15.26
C ASN A 150 -14.72 -12.31 13.90
N ILE A 151 -15.41 -11.78 12.89
CA ILE A 151 -15.20 -12.16 11.48
C ILE A 151 -14.61 -10.93 10.78
N THR A 152 -13.32 -11.01 10.51
CA THR A 152 -12.56 -9.90 9.95
C THR A 152 -12.17 -10.18 8.51
N LYS A 153 -12.56 -9.30 7.59
CA LYS A 153 -12.17 -9.32 6.19
C LYS A 153 -11.14 -8.22 5.92
N ILE A 154 -10.08 -8.58 5.24
CA ILE A 154 -9.02 -7.63 4.85
C ILE A 154 -9.11 -7.39 3.35
N ILE A 155 -9.09 -6.12 2.99
CA ILE A 155 -9.00 -5.66 1.60
C ILE A 155 -7.68 -4.92 1.44
N ILE A 156 -6.91 -5.29 0.45
CA ILE A 156 -5.66 -4.61 0.10
C ILE A 156 -5.93 -3.68 -1.07
N ARG A 157 -5.66 -2.38 -0.91
CA ARG A 157 -5.88 -1.36 -1.93
C ARG A 157 -4.58 -0.72 -2.38
N ARG A 158 -4.50 -0.47 -3.67
CA ARG A 158 -3.48 0.37 -4.31
C ARG A 158 -4.17 1.49 -5.07
N ASP A 159 -3.72 2.69 -4.83
CA ASP A 159 -4.17 3.85 -5.61
C ASP A 159 -3.17 4.08 -6.74
N MET A 160 -3.69 4.34 -7.94
CA MET A 160 -2.90 4.68 -9.11
C MET A 160 -3.49 5.91 -9.81
N LYS A 161 -2.63 6.73 -10.39
CA LYS A 161 -3.04 7.84 -11.24
C LYS A 161 -3.01 7.37 -12.69
N ALA A 162 -4.17 7.27 -13.31
CA ALA A 162 -4.27 6.92 -14.71
C ALA A 162 -3.85 8.10 -15.61
N LEU A 163 -3.11 7.79 -16.68
CA LEU A 163 -2.83 8.73 -17.76
C LEU A 163 -3.98 8.68 -18.76
N LEU A 164 -4.62 9.82 -18.99
CA LEU A 164 -5.78 9.92 -19.87
C LEU A 164 -5.34 10.08 -21.33
N ASN A 165 -6.12 9.50 -22.24
CA ASN A 165 -5.98 9.65 -23.69
C ASN A 165 -4.62 9.20 -24.27
N GLN A 166 -3.92 8.29 -23.61
CA GLN A 166 -2.69 7.70 -24.11
C GLN A 166 -2.53 6.26 -23.66
N PHE A 167 -1.81 5.46 -24.47
CA PHE A 167 -1.44 4.12 -24.04
C PHE A 167 -0.44 4.19 -22.88
N ALA A 168 -0.71 3.46 -21.82
CA ALA A 168 0.15 3.39 -20.67
C ALA A 168 0.16 1.97 -20.09
N GLN A 169 1.32 1.56 -19.60
CA GLN A 169 1.49 0.32 -18.86
C GLN A 169 1.60 0.66 -17.37
N TYR A 170 0.86 -0.04 -16.54
CA TYR A 170 0.87 0.12 -15.10
C TYR A 170 1.27 -1.18 -14.43
N GLU A 171 2.14 -1.08 -13.44
CA GLU A 171 2.51 -2.16 -12.56
C GLU A 171 1.82 -1.99 -11.21
N LEU A 172 0.97 -2.93 -10.81
CA LEU A 172 0.29 -2.96 -9.54
C LEU A 172 0.86 -4.10 -8.68
N CYS A 173 1.82 -3.77 -7.82
CA CYS A 173 2.42 -4.73 -6.90
C CYS A 173 1.73 -4.67 -5.54
N PHE A 174 1.16 -5.78 -5.08
CA PHE A 174 0.52 -5.90 -3.76
C PHE A 174 1.45 -6.51 -2.69
N GLY A 175 2.71 -6.77 -3.04
CA GLY A 175 3.73 -7.25 -2.10
C GLY A 175 3.61 -8.70 -1.66
N ASN A 176 2.50 -9.37 -1.96
CA ASN A 176 2.26 -10.77 -1.63
C ASN A 176 1.74 -11.55 -2.83
N ARG A 177 2.14 -12.82 -2.93
CA ARG A 177 1.46 -13.77 -3.81
C ARG A 177 0.05 -14.02 -3.28
N PHE A 178 -0.94 -13.96 -4.15
CA PHE A 178 -2.30 -14.39 -3.84
C PHE A 178 -2.71 -15.53 -4.76
N ASN A 179 -3.65 -16.34 -4.29
CA ASN A 179 -4.21 -17.42 -5.08
C ASN A 179 -5.10 -16.83 -6.17
N ILE A 180 -4.82 -17.17 -7.43
CA ILE A 180 -5.60 -16.68 -8.57
C ILE A 180 -6.82 -17.57 -8.76
N ASN A 181 -8.01 -16.99 -8.61
CA ASN A 181 -9.26 -17.66 -8.90
C ASN A 181 -9.46 -17.73 -10.43
N PRO A 182 -9.63 -18.94 -11.01
CA PRO A 182 -9.89 -19.10 -12.44
C PRO A 182 -11.15 -18.37 -12.91
N ALA A 183 -12.13 -18.15 -12.04
CA ALA A 183 -13.35 -17.42 -12.37
C ALA A 183 -13.13 -15.91 -12.61
N GLY A 184 -11.95 -15.39 -12.25
CA GLY A 184 -11.65 -13.97 -12.25
C GLY A 184 -12.01 -13.29 -10.92
N TYR A 185 -12.18 -11.98 -10.95
CA TYR A 185 -12.49 -11.14 -9.78
C TYR A 185 -11.41 -11.13 -8.69
N ASN A 186 -10.18 -11.43 -9.06
CA ASN A 186 -9.03 -11.38 -8.16
C ASN A 186 -8.67 -9.94 -7.79
N ILE A 187 -8.78 -9.04 -8.77
CA ILE A 187 -8.53 -7.61 -8.63
C ILE A 187 -9.79 -6.87 -9.09
N LYS A 188 -10.16 -5.83 -8.36
CA LYS A 188 -11.34 -5.02 -8.65
C LYS A 188 -10.99 -3.54 -8.48
N SER A 189 -11.39 -2.72 -9.45
CA SER A 189 -11.25 -1.27 -9.33
C SER A 189 -12.26 -0.70 -8.32
N THR A 190 -12.08 0.57 -7.96
CA THR A 190 -13.17 1.38 -7.38
C THR A 190 -14.32 1.47 -8.38
N GLY A 191 -15.55 1.64 -7.86
CA GLY A 191 -16.72 1.78 -8.70
C GLY A 191 -16.74 3.10 -9.46
N PHE A 192 -17.22 3.07 -10.69
CA PHE A 192 -17.46 4.24 -11.53
C PHE A 192 -18.78 4.10 -12.28
N THR A 193 -19.32 5.21 -12.79
CA THR A 193 -20.52 5.21 -13.61
C THR A 193 -20.16 5.45 -15.07
N LEU A 194 -20.77 4.69 -15.97
CA LEU A 194 -20.66 4.90 -17.40
C LEU A 194 -21.64 5.99 -17.83
N THR A 195 -21.26 6.79 -18.81
CA THR A 195 -22.15 7.82 -19.37
C THR A 195 -23.41 7.14 -19.95
N GLY A 196 -24.57 7.56 -19.44
CA GLY A 196 -25.86 7.00 -19.86
C GLY A 196 -26.32 5.77 -19.06
N ASP A 197 -25.55 5.30 -18.09
CA ASP A 197 -25.94 4.21 -17.19
C ASP A 197 -25.99 4.71 -15.72
N THR A 198 -26.97 4.24 -14.97
CA THR A 198 -27.10 4.51 -13.52
C THR A 198 -26.44 3.46 -12.66
N LYS A 199 -25.99 2.35 -13.26
CA LYS A 199 -25.34 1.24 -12.55
C LYS A 199 -23.88 1.55 -12.28
N ILE A 200 -23.41 1.12 -11.12
CA ILE A 200 -21.99 1.19 -10.79
C ILE A 200 -21.26 0.07 -11.52
N ALA A 201 -20.28 0.43 -12.31
CA ALA A 201 -19.39 -0.47 -13.02
C ALA A 201 -18.02 -0.56 -12.33
N TYR A 202 -17.30 -1.66 -12.57
CA TYR A 202 -15.98 -1.92 -12.05
C TYR A 202 -15.12 -2.56 -13.14
N PHE A 203 -13.84 -2.26 -13.14
CA PHE A 203 -12.87 -3.09 -13.86
C PHE A 203 -12.50 -4.30 -13.02
N THR A 204 -12.41 -5.47 -13.65
CA THR A 204 -11.94 -6.70 -13.02
C THR A 204 -11.12 -7.52 -14.00
N ASP A 205 -10.29 -8.42 -13.47
CA ASP A 205 -9.50 -9.35 -14.27
C ASP A 205 -10.33 -10.55 -14.73
N VAL A 206 -10.03 -11.04 -15.92
CA VAL A 206 -10.51 -12.32 -16.46
C VAL A 206 -9.28 -13.11 -16.89
N PRO A 207 -8.81 -14.06 -16.07
CA PRO A 207 -7.65 -14.87 -16.40
C PRO A 207 -7.88 -15.75 -17.63
N ASN A 208 -6.83 -16.03 -18.39
CA ASN A 208 -6.90 -17.00 -19.47
C ASN A 208 -7.11 -18.42 -18.92
N LYS A 209 -7.93 -19.20 -19.59
CA LYS A 209 -8.29 -20.56 -19.20
C LYS A 209 -7.95 -21.55 -20.30
N ASN A 210 -7.63 -22.78 -19.88
CA ASN A 210 -7.54 -23.92 -20.77
C ASN A 210 -8.92 -24.47 -21.13
N ALA A 211 -8.97 -25.49 -21.98
CA ALA A 211 -10.23 -26.12 -22.41
C ALA A 211 -11.03 -26.75 -21.27
N ALA A 212 -10.40 -27.09 -20.15
CA ALA A 212 -11.05 -27.64 -18.96
C ALA A 212 -11.63 -26.54 -18.03
N GLY A 213 -11.38 -25.26 -18.32
CA GLY A 213 -11.83 -24.12 -17.50
C GLY A 213 -10.88 -23.74 -16.37
N ASP A 214 -9.73 -24.41 -16.23
CA ASP A 214 -8.68 -24.08 -15.29
C ASP A 214 -7.75 -23.00 -15.87
N LEU A 215 -6.88 -22.43 -15.03
CA LEU A 215 -5.85 -21.50 -15.49
C LEU A 215 -4.94 -22.18 -16.53
N ASP A 216 -4.66 -21.48 -17.63
CA ASP A 216 -3.82 -21.99 -18.73
C ASP A 216 -2.31 -21.99 -18.40
N GLY A 217 -1.93 -21.50 -17.23
CA GLY A 217 -0.54 -21.37 -16.76
C GLY A 217 0.24 -20.19 -17.36
N SER A 218 -0.36 -19.43 -18.31
CA SER A 218 0.30 -18.27 -18.92
C SER A 218 0.41 -17.06 -17.99
N MET A 219 -0.33 -17.05 -16.89
CA MET A 219 -0.51 -15.90 -16.00
C MET A 219 -1.01 -14.63 -16.71
N LYS A 220 -1.62 -14.77 -17.88
CA LYS A 220 -2.19 -13.70 -18.70
C LYS A 220 -3.71 -13.68 -18.54
N GLY A 221 -4.32 -12.59 -18.96
CA GLY A 221 -5.77 -12.42 -18.94
C GLY A 221 -6.17 -11.12 -19.62
N THR A 222 -7.44 -10.82 -19.55
CA THR A 222 -8.03 -9.58 -20.03
C THR A 222 -8.66 -8.82 -18.86
N ILE A 223 -8.93 -7.54 -19.08
CA ILE A 223 -9.68 -6.71 -18.14
C ILE A 223 -11.08 -6.54 -18.68
N SER A 224 -12.08 -6.84 -17.88
CA SER A 224 -13.49 -6.66 -18.21
C SER A 224 -14.13 -5.59 -17.34
N VAL A 225 -15.14 -4.92 -17.93
CA VAL A 225 -16.04 -4.03 -17.18
C VAL A 225 -17.25 -4.84 -16.76
N VAL A 226 -17.51 -4.88 -15.45
CA VAL A 226 -18.67 -5.56 -14.88
C VAL A 226 -19.54 -4.58 -14.12
N THR A 227 -20.85 -4.72 -14.27
CA THR A 227 -21.83 -3.92 -13.52
C THR A 227 -22.34 -4.72 -12.32
N LYS A 228 -22.48 -4.06 -11.18
CA LYS A 228 -23.11 -4.69 -10.01
C LYS A 228 -24.59 -4.85 -10.30
N ASN A 229 -25.03 -6.07 -10.55
CA ASN A 229 -26.46 -6.39 -10.53
C ASN A 229 -26.92 -6.34 -9.06
N ASN A 230 -28.11 -5.76 -8.81
CA ASN A 230 -28.71 -5.62 -7.47
C ASN A 230 -29.07 -6.95 -6.75
N LYS A 231 -28.53 -8.06 -7.18
CA LYS A 231 -28.58 -9.33 -6.46
C LYS A 231 -27.23 -9.50 -5.78
N ASN A 232 -27.23 -9.30 -4.46
CA ASN A 232 -26.14 -9.63 -3.55
C ASN A 232 -25.47 -10.95 -3.94
N GLN A 233 -24.40 -10.86 -4.70
CA GLN A 233 -23.40 -11.90 -4.81
C GLN A 233 -22.07 -11.22 -4.53
N GLU A 234 -21.72 -11.27 -3.24
CA GLU A 234 -20.35 -11.16 -2.77
C GLU A 234 -19.59 -12.45 -3.09
#